data_a63959c1c00232392ad90dc656fd3630
#
_entry.id   a63959c1c00232392ad90dc656fd3630
#
_cell.length_a   1.000
_cell.length_b   1.000
_cell.length_c   1.000
_cell.angle_alpha   90.00
_cell.angle_beta   90.00
_cell.angle_gamma   90.00
#
_symmetry.space_group_name_H-M   'P 1'
#
loop_
_entity.id
_entity.type
_entity.pdbx_description
1 polymer ?
#
loop_
_entity_poly.entity_id
_entity_poly.type
_entity_poly.pdbx_seq_one_letter_code
_entity_poly.pdbx_strand_id
1 'polypeptide(L)'
;MRAPAGPAAADSSTVAPTPAAAPAPSGPVRQVELDRRIFERIPIRTPVLMPGDDIAEAIRRHAGPQLQPGDTVVLSESAVAIMQGRARDWRTIHPSAVARFLSSRVVRTTYGVGLASPYAMQYAIELTGLPRMLLAAGVHLIGRALGRKGWFYLVAGLDARMMDAEHTMGIDEFRECCIPAPADPPGTVRALRDATGYDVAICDINDVSPAWCVASTLPRDRVRLLERSFDDNPLGQFDQQTPIGIWREVSAAV
;
A
#
# COMPACT_ATOMS: atom_id res chain seq x y z
N MET A 1 12.16 34.58 66.62
CA MET A 1 11.70 33.27 66.14
C MET A 1 10.72 33.47 64.97
N ARG A 2 11.15 33.28 63.80
CA ARG A 2 10.29 33.34 62.60
C ARG A 2 10.19 31.91 62.00
N ALA A 3 8.96 31.43 61.86
CA ALA A 3 8.67 30.13 61.27
C ALA A 3 8.98 30.10 59.74
N PRO A 4 9.39 28.95 59.18
CA PRO A 4 9.66 28.83 57.74
C PRO A 4 8.38 28.68 56.94
N ALA A 5 8.37 29.32 55.77
CA ALA A 5 7.30 29.22 54.77
C ALA A 5 7.29 27.84 54.14
N GLY A 6 6.10 27.24 53.97
CA GLY A 6 5.91 25.98 53.27
C GLY A 6 6.06 26.10 51.74
N PRO A 7 6.26 24.97 51.05
CA PRO A 7 6.49 24.96 49.60
C PRO A 7 5.21 25.25 48.85
N ALA A 8 5.38 26.06 47.81
CA ALA A 8 4.34 26.42 46.85
C ALA A 8 3.85 25.18 46.08
N ALA A 9 2.53 25.06 45.92
CA ALA A 9 1.88 24.05 45.11
C ALA A 9 2.29 24.21 43.62
N ALA A 10 2.73 23.12 43.03
CA ALA A 10 2.98 23.04 41.59
C ALA A 10 1.64 23.10 40.82
N ASP A 11 1.53 24.11 40.01
CA ASP A 11 0.41 24.30 39.04
C ASP A 11 0.49 23.21 37.97
N SER A 12 -0.37 22.20 38.05
CA SER A 12 -0.54 21.21 36.99
C SER A 12 -1.44 21.77 35.92
N SER A 13 -0.87 22.61 35.04
CA SER A 13 -1.56 22.99 33.80
C SER A 13 -1.70 21.76 32.90
N THR A 14 -2.85 21.12 32.93
CA THR A 14 -3.32 20.17 31.93
C THR A 14 -3.39 20.88 30.59
N VAL A 15 -2.38 20.64 29.75
CA VAL A 15 -2.44 21.03 28.34
C VAL A 15 -3.58 20.24 27.69
N ALA A 16 -4.66 20.93 27.33
CA ALA A 16 -5.75 20.35 26.57
C ALA A 16 -5.20 19.77 25.25
N PRO A 17 -5.64 18.57 24.80
CA PRO A 17 -5.19 18.02 23.53
C PRO A 17 -5.54 18.99 22.42
N THR A 18 -4.55 19.33 21.61
CA THR A 18 -4.71 20.14 20.38
C THR A 18 -5.82 19.52 19.54
N PRO A 19 -6.84 20.28 19.11
CA PRO A 19 -7.88 19.74 18.25
C PRO A 19 -7.24 19.18 16.97
N ALA A 20 -7.60 17.94 16.65
CA ALA A 20 -7.13 17.27 15.45
C ALA A 20 -7.35 18.17 14.23
N ALA A 21 -6.30 18.38 13.44
CA ALA A 21 -6.39 19.17 12.22
C ALA A 21 -7.54 18.65 11.34
N ALA A 22 -8.32 19.56 10.76
CA ALA A 22 -9.36 19.23 9.82
C ALA A 22 -8.81 18.32 8.71
N PRO A 23 -9.57 17.32 8.22
CA PRO A 23 -9.11 16.43 7.16
C PRO A 23 -8.64 17.25 5.96
N ALA A 24 -7.51 16.86 5.38
CA ALA A 24 -6.98 17.51 4.20
C ALA A 24 -8.01 17.46 3.06
N PRO A 25 -8.08 18.49 2.19
CA PRO A 25 -9.03 18.49 1.09
C PRO A 25 -8.77 17.28 0.18
N SER A 26 -9.84 16.58 -0.15
CA SER A 26 -9.81 15.49 -1.14
C SER A 26 -9.37 16.03 -2.49
N GLY A 27 -8.70 15.21 -3.28
CA GLY A 27 -8.44 15.53 -4.69
C GLY A 27 -9.75 15.63 -5.50
N PRO A 28 -9.68 16.05 -6.77
CA PRO A 28 -10.85 16.16 -7.62
C PRO A 28 -11.49 14.79 -7.83
N VAL A 29 -12.83 14.72 -7.69
CA VAL A 29 -13.59 13.53 -8.05
C VAL A 29 -13.45 13.28 -9.55
N ARG A 30 -13.06 12.05 -9.92
CA ARG A 30 -12.93 11.63 -11.32
C ARG A 30 -13.99 10.57 -11.62
N GLN A 31 -14.72 10.74 -12.70
CA GLN A 31 -15.73 9.78 -13.13
C GLN A 31 -15.20 8.91 -14.28
N VAL A 32 -15.64 7.68 -14.32
CA VAL A 32 -15.44 6.76 -15.46
C VAL A 32 -16.73 6.01 -15.75
N GLU A 33 -17.06 5.86 -17.02
CA GLU A 33 -18.17 5.03 -17.47
C GLU A 33 -17.62 3.67 -17.93
N LEU A 34 -18.13 2.59 -17.32
CA LEU A 34 -17.81 1.22 -17.66
C LEU A 34 -19.10 0.39 -17.68
N ASP A 35 -19.30 -0.33 -18.76
CA ASP A 35 -20.44 -1.24 -18.94
C ASP A 35 -21.82 -0.55 -18.64
N ARG A 36 -21.99 0.70 -19.11
CA ARG A 36 -23.17 1.56 -18.93
C ARG A 36 -23.41 1.94 -17.44
N ARG A 37 -22.40 1.90 -16.62
CA ARG A 37 -22.40 2.27 -15.20
C ARG A 37 -21.37 3.38 -15.01
N ILE A 38 -21.70 4.35 -14.20
CA ILE A 38 -20.81 5.46 -13.88
C ILE A 38 -20.22 5.21 -12.49
N PHE A 39 -18.92 5.34 -12.39
CA PHE A 39 -18.17 5.20 -11.14
C PHE A 39 -17.43 6.49 -10.83
N GLU A 40 -17.58 6.96 -9.61
CA GLU A 40 -16.75 8.01 -9.04
C GLU A 40 -15.54 7.39 -8.33
N ARG A 41 -14.39 8.02 -8.55
CA ARG A 41 -13.11 7.68 -7.92
C ARG A 41 -12.64 8.91 -7.18
N ILE A 42 -12.71 8.86 -5.86
CA ILE A 42 -12.48 10.00 -4.97
C ILE A 42 -11.16 9.76 -4.24
N PRO A 43 -10.06 10.42 -4.64
CA PRO A 43 -8.79 10.30 -3.93
C PRO A 43 -8.88 11.04 -2.59
N ILE A 44 -8.45 10.38 -1.53
CA ILE A 44 -8.45 10.91 -0.17
C ILE A 44 -7.02 11.21 0.23
N ARG A 45 -6.73 12.48 0.39
CA ARG A 45 -5.41 12.92 0.86
C ARG A 45 -5.27 12.67 2.36
N THR A 46 -4.11 12.16 2.77
CA THR A 46 -3.77 11.93 4.16
C THR A 46 -2.41 12.59 4.48
N PRO A 47 -2.09 12.80 5.75
CA PRO A 47 -0.69 12.90 6.14
C PRO A 47 0.09 11.65 5.73
N VAL A 48 1.42 11.69 5.77
CA VAL A 48 2.21 10.48 5.57
C VAL A 48 1.82 9.45 6.63
N LEU A 49 1.36 8.29 6.17
CA LEU A 49 0.98 7.19 7.05
C LEU A 49 2.24 6.46 7.51
N MET A 50 2.34 6.22 8.80
CA MET A 50 3.56 5.71 9.43
C MET A 50 3.41 4.26 9.91
N PRO A 51 4.52 3.54 10.11
CA PRO A 51 4.48 2.21 10.70
C PRO A 51 3.79 2.21 12.06
N GLY A 52 2.80 1.33 12.21
CA GLY A 52 2.00 1.20 13.44
C GLY A 52 0.75 2.06 13.48
N ASP A 53 0.52 2.91 12.49
CA ASP A 53 -0.78 3.62 12.37
C ASP A 53 -1.92 2.61 12.18
N ASP A 54 -3.05 2.85 12.84
CA ASP A 54 -4.25 2.01 12.69
C ASP A 54 -4.94 2.33 11.36
N ILE A 55 -4.97 1.33 10.46
CA ILE A 55 -5.55 1.47 9.12
C ILE A 55 -7.05 1.79 9.18
N ALA A 56 -7.79 1.15 10.09
CA ALA A 56 -9.22 1.40 10.24
C ALA A 56 -9.48 2.81 10.75
N GLU A 57 -8.65 3.30 11.67
CA GLU A 57 -8.73 4.68 12.15
C GLU A 57 -8.37 5.69 11.05
N ALA A 58 -7.35 5.41 10.24
CA ALA A 58 -7.01 6.24 9.09
C ALA A 58 -8.18 6.33 8.09
N ILE A 59 -8.86 5.22 7.81
CA ILE A 59 -10.07 5.21 6.97
C ILE A 59 -11.17 6.05 7.61
N ARG A 60 -11.51 5.82 8.88
CA ARG A 60 -12.58 6.57 9.57
C ARG A 60 -12.30 8.06 9.59
N ARG A 61 -11.06 8.44 9.89
CA ARG A 61 -10.66 9.83 10.04
C ARG A 61 -10.63 10.59 8.72
N HIS A 62 -10.06 9.99 7.66
CA HIS A 62 -9.78 10.69 6.42
C HIS A 62 -10.84 10.45 5.34
N ALA A 63 -11.33 9.24 5.19
CA ALA A 63 -12.36 8.89 4.23
C ALA A 63 -13.79 8.98 4.81
N GLY A 64 -13.95 8.70 6.11
CA GLY A 64 -15.25 8.63 6.79
C GLY A 64 -16.21 9.79 6.51
N PRO A 65 -15.75 11.07 6.53
CA PRO A 65 -16.63 12.21 6.22
C PRO A 65 -17.25 12.20 4.82
N GLN A 66 -16.70 11.44 3.88
CA GLN A 66 -17.16 11.37 2.49
C GLN A 66 -17.77 10.02 2.12
N LEU A 67 -17.60 9.00 2.97
CA LEU A 67 -18.14 7.66 2.73
C LEU A 67 -19.68 7.65 2.78
N GLN A 68 -20.27 6.94 1.83
CA GLN A 68 -21.71 6.72 1.70
C GLN A 68 -22.02 5.22 1.69
N PRO A 69 -23.23 4.80 2.06
CA PRO A 69 -23.63 3.40 1.98
C PRO A 69 -23.43 2.84 0.56
N GLY A 70 -22.78 1.68 0.47
CA GLY A 70 -22.46 1.02 -0.80
C GLY A 70 -21.12 1.39 -1.41
N ASP A 71 -20.37 2.34 -0.82
CA ASP A 71 -19.01 2.65 -1.23
C ASP A 71 -18.05 1.50 -0.95
N THR A 72 -16.97 1.48 -1.71
CA THR A 72 -15.81 0.63 -1.45
C THR A 72 -14.60 1.50 -1.16
N VAL A 73 -13.91 1.20 -0.06
CA VAL A 73 -12.63 1.83 0.28
C VAL A 73 -11.52 1.13 -0.49
N VAL A 74 -10.74 1.89 -1.24
CA VAL A 74 -9.59 1.40 -2.00
C VAL A 74 -8.31 1.89 -1.33
N LEU A 75 -7.42 0.98 -1.02
CA LEU A 75 -6.15 1.26 -0.33
C LEU A 75 -4.97 0.95 -1.25
N SER A 76 -3.98 1.83 -1.28
CA SER A 76 -2.67 1.52 -1.87
C SER A 76 -2.00 0.40 -1.07
N GLU A 77 -1.49 -0.61 -1.77
CA GLU A 77 -0.83 -1.76 -1.17
C GLU A 77 0.44 -1.36 -0.41
N SER A 78 1.25 -0.44 -0.97
CA SER A 78 2.48 0.02 -0.32
C SER A 78 2.18 0.78 0.97
N ALA A 79 1.11 1.59 1.00
CA ALA A 79 0.69 2.29 2.20
C ALA A 79 0.26 1.29 3.30
N VAL A 80 -0.49 0.25 2.94
CA VAL A 80 -0.86 -0.81 3.89
C VAL A 80 0.37 -1.54 4.41
N ALA A 81 1.34 -1.88 3.55
CA ALA A 81 2.59 -2.51 3.95
C ALA A 81 3.41 -1.61 4.90
N ILE A 82 3.47 -0.31 4.64
CA ILE A 82 4.13 0.67 5.51
C ILE A 82 3.47 0.69 6.90
N MET A 83 2.15 0.85 6.96
CA MET A 83 1.41 0.88 8.24
C MET A 83 1.57 -0.41 9.03
N GLN A 84 1.72 -1.56 8.35
CA GLN A 84 2.04 -2.85 8.95
C GLN A 84 3.51 -2.97 9.41
N GLY A 85 4.33 -1.90 9.26
CA GLY A 85 5.74 -1.91 9.67
C GLY A 85 6.65 -2.72 8.77
N ARG A 86 6.29 -2.92 7.51
CA ARG A 86 7.06 -3.75 6.57
C ARG A 86 8.09 -2.97 5.74
N ALA A 87 8.06 -1.64 5.78
CA ALA A 87 9.09 -0.82 5.17
C ALA A 87 10.42 -1.01 5.92
N ARG A 88 11.51 -1.30 5.21
CA ARG A 88 12.82 -1.57 5.80
C ARG A 88 13.91 -0.78 5.10
N ASP A 89 14.66 0.00 5.88
CA ASP A 89 15.80 0.76 5.40
C ASP A 89 16.85 -0.19 4.77
N TRP A 90 17.21 0.07 3.52
CA TRP A 90 18.15 -0.77 2.76
C TRP A 90 19.53 -0.86 3.44
N ARG A 91 19.94 0.16 4.20
CA ARG A 91 21.20 0.18 4.94
C ARG A 91 21.26 -0.89 6.04
N THR A 92 20.12 -1.36 6.50
CA THR A 92 19.99 -2.46 7.48
C THR A 92 19.96 -3.84 6.83
N ILE A 93 19.86 -3.90 5.50
CA ILE A 93 19.78 -5.15 4.75
C ILE A 93 21.17 -5.51 4.27
N HIS A 94 21.63 -6.73 4.57
CA HIS A 94 22.96 -7.21 4.17
C HIS A 94 22.84 -8.26 3.07
N PRO A 95 23.02 -7.88 1.78
CA PRO A 95 22.86 -8.82 0.68
C PRO A 95 23.87 -9.96 0.72
N SER A 96 23.37 -11.19 0.71
CA SER A 96 24.16 -12.41 0.58
C SER A 96 24.73 -12.54 -0.84
N ALA A 97 25.71 -13.45 -1.03
CA ALA A 97 26.22 -13.77 -2.36
C ALA A 97 25.11 -14.27 -3.30
N VAL A 98 24.13 -15.02 -2.76
CA VAL A 98 22.97 -15.51 -3.53
C VAL A 98 22.07 -14.36 -3.94
N ALA A 99 21.76 -13.42 -3.05
CA ALA A 99 20.95 -12.25 -3.38
C ALA A 99 21.60 -11.41 -4.49
N ARG A 100 22.91 -11.16 -4.40
CA ARG A 100 23.67 -10.44 -5.44
C ARG A 100 23.66 -11.19 -6.78
N PHE A 101 23.82 -12.51 -6.75
CA PHE A 101 23.76 -13.32 -7.97
C PHE A 101 22.37 -13.30 -8.60
N LEU A 102 21.30 -13.54 -7.83
CA LEU A 102 19.94 -13.56 -8.34
C LEU A 102 19.52 -12.18 -8.86
N SER A 103 19.78 -11.11 -8.12
CA SER A 103 19.43 -9.74 -8.55
C SER A 103 20.11 -9.34 -9.85
N SER A 104 21.38 -9.76 -10.07
CA SER A 104 22.11 -9.49 -11.31
C SER A 104 21.50 -10.16 -12.55
N ARG A 105 20.61 -11.14 -12.38
CA ARG A 105 19.90 -11.85 -13.47
C ARG A 105 18.51 -11.31 -13.73
N VAL A 106 18.01 -10.42 -12.88
CA VAL A 106 16.73 -9.74 -13.06
C VAL A 106 16.92 -8.60 -14.06
N VAL A 107 16.06 -8.58 -15.10
CA VAL A 107 16.05 -7.49 -16.06
C VAL A 107 15.44 -6.26 -15.39
N ARG A 108 16.20 -5.18 -15.34
CA ARG A 108 15.68 -3.88 -14.91
C ARG A 108 14.65 -3.41 -15.91
N THR A 109 13.48 -3.06 -15.42
CA THR A 109 12.44 -2.44 -16.25
C THR A 109 12.56 -0.91 -16.14
N THR A 110 11.99 -0.18 -17.09
CA THR A 110 11.88 1.29 -17.03
C THR A 110 11.04 1.76 -15.86
N TYR A 111 10.34 0.85 -15.20
CA TYR A 111 9.31 1.12 -14.21
C TYR A 111 9.73 0.86 -12.76
N GLY A 112 10.96 0.45 -12.56
CA GLY A 112 11.49 0.25 -11.22
C GLY A 112 12.60 -0.80 -11.18
N VAL A 113 13.40 -0.72 -10.13
CA VAL A 113 14.52 -1.62 -9.91
C VAL A 113 14.02 -2.96 -9.34
N GLY A 114 13.00 -2.94 -8.49
CA GLY A 114 12.42 -4.12 -7.86
C GLY A 114 13.48 -5.13 -7.40
N LEU A 115 13.30 -6.40 -7.72
CA LEU A 115 14.25 -7.46 -7.38
C LEU A 115 15.61 -7.38 -8.11
N ALA A 116 15.85 -6.41 -9.01
CA ALA A 116 17.18 -6.15 -9.55
C ALA A 116 18.08 -5.40 -8.56
N SER A 117 17.53 -4.87 -7.46
CA SER A 117 18.30 -4.45 -6.30
C SER A 117 18.74 -5.66 -5.49
N PRO A 118 20.02 -5.75 -5.10
CA PRO A 118 20.49 -6.82 -4.22
C PRO A 118 19.88 -6.73 -2.81
N TYR A 119 19.49 -5.54 -2.35
CA TYR A 119 18.86 -5.32 -1.06
C TYR A 119 17.41 -5.80 -1.08
N ALA A 120 16.63 -5.37 -2.08
CA ALA A 120 15.27 -5.84 -2.29
C ALA A 120 15.20 -7.37 -2.50
N MET A 121 16.15 -7.94 -3.26
CA MET A 121 16.29 -9.39 -3.44
C MET A 121 16.59 -10.09 -2.13
N GLN A 122 17.48 -9.55 -1.31
CA GLN A 122 17.79 -10.11 0.01
C GLN A 122 16.57 -10.08 0.92
N TYR A 123 15.84 -8.96 0.96
CA TYR A 123 14.65 -8.85 1.77
C TYR A 123 13.55 -9.83 1.30
N ALA A 124 13.37 -9.97 -0.01
CA ALA A 124 12.46 -10.97 -0.56
C ALA A 124 12.86 -12.41 -0.18
N ILE A 125 14.17 -12.73 -0.16
CA ILE A 125 14.68 -14.04 0.30
C ILE A 125 14.36 -14.25 1.79
N GLU A 126 14.52 -13.24 2.63
CA GLU A 126 14.23 -13.33 4.06
C GLU A 126 12.74 -13.58 4.33
N LEU A 127 11.85 -12.95 3.57
CA LEU A 127 10.41 -13.12 3.69
C LEU A 127 9.90 -14.45 3.10
N THR A 128 10.45 -14.85 1.95
CA THR A 128 9.97 -16.00 1.18
C THR A 128 10.67 -17.31 1.56
N GLY A 129 11.89 -17.22 2.05
CA GLY A 129 12.78 -18.34 2.27
C GLY A 129 13.65 -18.67 1.04
N LEU A 130 14.95 -18.90 1.28
CA LEU A 130 15.92 -19.20 0.23
C LEU A 130 15.55 -20.42 -0.65
N PRO A 131 15.07 -21.56 -0.10
CA PRO A 131 14.72 -22.73 -0.93
C PRO A 131 13.62 -22.41 -1.94
N ARG A 132 12.59 -21.66 -1.51
CA ARG A 132 11.47 -21.27 -2.38
C ARG A 132 11.92 -20.27 -3.44
N MET A 133 12.81 -19.35 -3.11
CA MET A 133 13.36 -18.38 -4.05
C MET A 133 14.23 -19.07 -5.13
N LEU A 134 15.05 -20.08 -4.74
CA LEU A 134 15.84 -20.87 -5.69
C LEU A 134 14.92 -21.72 -6.59
N LEU A 135 13.89 -22.33 -6.05
CA LEU A 135 12.87 -23.04 -6.83
C LEU A 135 12.22 -22.11 -7.85
N ALA A 136 11.85 -20.90 -7.44
CA ALA A 136 11.26 -19.89 -8.33
C ALA A 136 12.22 -19.53 -9.47
N ALA A 137 13.52 -19.38 -9.17
CA ALA A 137 14.53 -19.14 -10.19
C ALA A 137 14.66 -20.30 -11.19
N GLY A 138 14.65 -21.55 -10.71
CA GLY A 138 14.64 -22.76 -11.56
C GLY A 138 13.41 -22.83 -12.47
N VAL A 139 12.21 -22.60 -11.89
CA VAL A 139 10.94 -22.58 -12.63
C VAL A 139 10.92 -21.44 -13.65
N HIS A 140 11.52 -20.29 -13.33
CA HIS A 140 11.69 -19.19 -14.31
C HIS A 140 12.50 -19.61 -15.53
N LEU A 141 13.61 -20.33 -15.35
CA LEU A 141 14.44 -20.81 -16.45
C LEU A 141 13.67 -21.74 -17.37
N ILE A 142 12.89 -22.66 -16.82
CA ILE A 142 12.01 -23.57 -17.57
C ILE A 142 10.95 -22.74 -18.34
N GLY A 143 10.27 -21.83 -17.66
CA GLY A 143 9.27 -20.96 -18.27
C GLY A 143 9.85 -20.16 -19.43
N ARG A 144 11.06 -19.61 -19.27
CA ARG A 144 11.77 -18.86 -20.31
C ARG A 144 12.08 -19.76 -21.54
N ALA A 145 12.53 -20.98 -21.32
CA ALA A 145 12.78 -21.95 -22.39
C ALA A 145 11.50 -22.30 -23.17
N LEU A 146 10.33 -22.25 -22.51
CA LEU A 146 9.01 -22.47 -23.10
C LEU A 146 8.33 -21.18 -23.60
N GLY A 147 9.03 -20.05 -23.66
CA GLY A 147 8.48 -18.77 -24.08
C GLY A 147 7.46 -18.16 -23.09
N ARG A 148 7.38 -18.66 -21.86
CA ARG A 148 6.44 -18.21 -20.83
C ARG A 148 7.10 -17.22 -19.87
N LYS A 149 6.43 -16.09 -19.62
CA LYS A 149 6.89 -15.06 -18.66
C LYS A 149 6.12 -15.17 -17.34
N GLY A 150 6.69 -14.60 -16.25
CA GLY A 150 6.00 -14.47 -14.96
C GLY A 150 6.03 -15.70 -14.04
N TRP A 151 6.53 -16.86 -14.49
CA TRP A 151 6.57 -18.09 -13.69
C TRP A 151 7.39 -17.96 -12.39
N PHE A 152 8.37 -17.08 -12.36
CA PHE A 152 9.12 -16.76 -11.15
C PHE A 152 8.16 -16.35 -10.02
N TYR A 153 7.31 -15.36 -10.27
CA TYR A 153 6.42 -14.78 -9.25
C TYR A 153 5.31 -15.73 -8.80
N LEU A 154 4.89 -16.67 -9.64
CA LEU A 154 3.94 -17.72 -9.24
C LEU A 154 4.49 -18.59 -8.10
N VAL A 155 5.80 -18.82 -8.10
CA VAL A 155 6.48 -19.62 -7.07
C VAL A 155 7.02 -18.74 -5.95
N ALA A 156 7.69 -17.64 -6.25
CA ALA A 156 8.27 -16.74 -5.27
C ALA A 156 7.20 -16.11 -4.36
N GLY A 157 6.01 -15.83 -4.91
CA GLY A 157 4.89 -15.31 -4.14
C GLY A 157 4.79 -13.79 -4.18
N LEU A 158 3.88 -13.28 -3.33
CA LEU A 158 3.42 -11.90 -3.38
C LEU A 158 4.52 -10.92 -2.97
N ASP A 159 5.26 -11.20 -1.89
CA ASP A 159 6.34 -10.34 -1.41
C ASP A 159 7.41 -10.08 -2.48
N ALA A 160 7.78 -11.11 -3.24
CA ALA A 160 8.74 -10.97 -4.32
C ALA A 160 8.16 -10.23 -5.54
N ARG A 161 6.84 -10.36 -5.77
CA ARG A 161 6.15 -9.73 -6.91
C ARG A 161 5.99 -8.24 -6.73
N MET A 162 5.70 -7.80 -5.50
CA MET A 162 5.35 -6.43 -5.15
C MET A 162 6.47 -5.71 -4.41
N MET A 163 7.68 -6.24 -4.46
CA MET A 163 8.83 -5.65 -3.78
C MET A 163 9.24 -4.33 -4.44
N ASP A 164 8.98 -3.23 -3.77
CA ASP A 164 9.58 -1.94 -4.10
C ASP A 164 11.03 -1.91 -3.58
N ALA A 165 11.94 -1.49 -4.45
CA ALA A 165 13.33 -1.31 -4.09
C ALA A 165 13.56 0.06 -3.45
N GLU A 166 14.70 0.22 -2.82
CA GLU A 166 15.21 1.51 -2.38
C GLU A 166 15.19 2.54 -3.52
N HIS A 167 14.95 3.80 -3.19
CA HIS A 167 14.91 4.96 -4.09
C HIS A 167 13.78 4.93 -5.14
N THR A 168 12.78 4.05 -5.01
CA THR A 168 11.62 4.00 -5.92
C THR A 168 10.41 4.74 -5.35
N MET A 169 10.30 4.87 -4.02
CA MET A 169 9.23 5.62 -3.39
C MET A 169 9.43 7.12 -3.54
N GLY A 170 8.36 7.82 -3.91
CA GLY A 170 8.36 9.28 -4.03
C GLY A 170 8.10 10.02 -2.72
N ILE A 171 7.84 9.31 -1.62
CA ILE A 171 7.67 9.86 -0.27
C ILE A 171 9.03 9.83 0.42
N ASP A 172 9.50 10.99 0.87
CA ASP A 172 10.87 11.15 1.41
C ASP A 172 11.15 10.24 2.60
N GLU A 173 10.16 10.04 3.49
CA GLU A 173 10.27 9.20 4.68
C GLU A 173 10.58 7.73 4.34
N PHE A 174 10.17 7.26 3.17
CA PHE A 174 10.32 5.86 2.74
C PHE A 174 11.19 5.69 1.50
N ARG A 175 11.84 6.76 1.02
CA ARG A 175 12.73 6.72 -0.14
C ARG A 175 13.87 5.72 0.04
N GLU A 176 14.38 5.61 1.26
CA GLU A 176 15.49 4.72 1.61
C GLU A 176 15.01 3.33 2.05
N CYS A 177 13.77 2.95 1.72
CA CYS A 177 13.20 1.68 2.16
C CYS A 177 12.94 0.73 0.99
N CYS A 178 13.11 -0.57 1.27
CA CYS A 178 12.50 -1.64 0.50
C CYS A 178 11.14 -1.97 1.12
N ILE A 179 10.09 -2.06 0.30
CA ILE A 179 8.72 -2.27 0.77
C ILE A 179 8.15 -3.51 0.06
N PRO A 180 7.83 -4.59 0.79
CA PRO A 180 7.20 -5.79 0.24
C PRO A 180 5.68 -5.62 0.17
N ALA A 181 4.98 -6.65 -0.30
CA ALA A 181 3.53 -6.73 -0.22
C ALA A 181 3.01 -6.55 1.23
N PRO A 182 1.75 -6.15 1.42
CA PRO A 182 1.09 -6.25 2.72
C PRO A 182 1.11 -7.67 3.29
N ALA A 183 1.19 -7.79 4.61
CA ALA A 183 1.02 -9.07 5.30
C ALA A 183 -0.44 -9.48 5.25
N ASP A 184 -0.72 -10.75 4.93
CA ASP A 184 -2.06 -11.32 4.86
C ASP A 184 -3.12 -10.36 4.27
N PRO A 185 -3.00 -9.96 3.00
CA PRO A 185 -3.95 -9.02 2.41
C PRO A 185 -5.42 -9.49 2.52
N PRO A 186 -5.76 -10.79 2.33
CA PRO A 186 -7.12 -11.26 2.50
C PRO A 186 -7.65 -11.15 3.93
N GLY A 187 -6.82 -11.38 4.94
CA GLY A 187 -7.17 -11.18 6.34
C GLY A 187 -7.34 -9.69 6.66
N THR A 188 -6.44 -8.87 6.15
CA THR A 188 -6.47 -7.42 6.33
C THR A 188 -7.77 -6.80 5.80
N VAL A 189 -8.18 -7.10 4.56
CA VAL A 189 -9.43 -6.52 4.01
C VAL A 189 -10.67 -6.98 4.78
N ARG A 190 -10.72 -8.22 5.26
CA ARG A 190 -11.83 -8.70 6.10
C ARG A 190 -11.90 -7.95 7.42
N ALA A 191 -10.78 -7.84 8.13
CA ALA A 191 -10.70 -7.12 9.39
C ALA A 191 -11.09 -5.64 9.24
N LEU A 192 -10.66 -5.00 8.15
CA LEU A 192 -11.02 -3.61 7.86
C LEU A 192 -12.50 -3.46 7.54
N ARG A 193 -13.10 -4.38 6.78
CA ARG A 193 -14.54 -4.40 6.53
C ARG A 193 -15.33 -4.53 7.83
N ASP A 194 -14.92 -5.47 8.69
CA ASP A 194 -15.59 -5.67 10.00
C ASP A 194 -15.48 -4.43 10.89
N ALA A 195 -14.34 -3.73 10.84
CA ALA A 195 -14.09 -2.54 11.64
C ALA A 195 -14.76 -1.27 11.10
N THR A 196 -14.96 -1.16 9.78
CA THR A 196 -15.45 0.08 9.14
C THR A 196 -16.87 -0.02 8.63
N GLY A 197 -17.37 -1.23 8.37
CA GLY A 197 -18.69 -1.48 7.76
C GLY A 197 -18.74 -1.31 6.24
N TYR A 198 -17.63 -1.01 5.58
CA TYR A 198 -17.53 -0.82 4.13
C TYR A 198 -16.78 -1.94 3.46
N ASP A 199 -17.09 -2.20 2.19
CA ASP A 199 -16.23 -3.06 1.39
C ASP A 199 -14.84 -2.43 1.23
N VAL A 200 -13.80 -3.27 1.23
CA VAL A 200 -12.41 -2.83 1.16
C VAL A 200 -11.68 -3.58 0.05
N ALA A 201 -10.85 -2.86 -0.68
CA ALA A 201 -9.90 -3.41 -1.65
C ALA A 201 -8.50 -2.85 -1.40
N ILE A 202 -7.49 -3.71 -1.44
CA ILE A 202 -6.07 -3.33 -1.47
C ILE A 202 -5.59 -3.52 -2.90
N CYS A 203 -5.09 -2.45 -3.50
CA CYS A 203 -4.76 -2.44 -4.92
C CYS A 203 -3.36 -1.86 -5.17
N ASP A 204 -2.66 -2.46 -6.13
CA ASP A 204 -1.51 -1.88 -6.81
C ASP A 204 -2.04 -1.00 -7.94
N ILE A 205 -1.91 0.32 -7.78
CA ILE A 205 -2.39 1.33 -8.72
C ILE A 205 -1.20 2.25 -9.02
N ASN A 206 -0.80 2.28 -10.29
CA ASN A 206 0.35 3.06 -10.74
C ASN A 206 0.18 3.50 -12.20
N ASP A 207 1.04 4.42 -12.69
CA ASP A 207 0.97 4.96 -14.06
C ASP A 207 1.53 4.02 -15.13
N VAL A 208 1.93 2.83 -14.77
CA VAL A 208 2.83 1.99 -15.55
C VAL A 208 2.20 0.69 -16.00
N SER A 209 1.33 0.14 -15.18
CA SER A 209 0.66 -1.14 -15.41
C SER A 209 -0.83 -1.00 -15.12
N PRO A 210 -1.67 -1.88 -15.71
CA PRO A 210 -3.06 -1.95 -15.31
C PRO A 210 -3.18 -2.13 -13.79
N ALA A 211 -4.19 -1.49 -13.21
CA ALA A 211 -4.49 -1.63 -11.80
C ALA A 211 -4.75 -3.09 -11.45
N TRP A 212 -4.21 -3.52 -10.33
CA TRP A 212 -4.37 -4.89 -9.86
C TRP A 212 -4.82 -4.94 -8.42
N CYS A 213 -5.94 -5.61 -8.18
CA CYS A 213 -6.47 -5.82 -6.85
C CYS A 213 -5.78 -7.02 -6.19
N VAL A 214 -5.01 -6.76 -5.15
CA VAL A 214 -4.26 -7.75 -4.37
C VAL A 214 -5.19 -8.59 -3.51
N ALA A 215 -6.15 -7.92 -2.88
CA ALA A 215 -7.21 -8.54 -2.09
C ALA A 215 -8.42 -7.62 -2.00
N SER A 216 -9.62 -8.20 -1.90
CA SER A 216 -10.84 -7.42 -1.71
C SER A 216 -11.92 -8.24 -1.01
N THR A 217 -12.86 -7.55 -0.38
CA THR A 217 -14.11 -8.13 0.13
C THR A 217 -15.22 -8.19 -0.93
N LEU A 218 -14.99 -7.57 -2.10
CA LEU A 218 -15.93 -7.57 -3.22
C LEU A 218 -16.01 -8.92 -3.93
N PRO A 219 -17.14 -9.26 -4.57
CA PRO A 219 -17.23 -10.39 -5.48
C PRO A 219 -16.37 -10.15 -6.74
N ARG A 220 -15.96 -11.24 -7.40
CA ARG A 220 -14.98 -11.21 -8.50
C ARG A 220 -15.37 -10.33 -9.69
N ASP A 221 -16.63 -10.25 -10.03
CA ASP A 221 -17.15 -9.39 -11.10
C ASP A 221 -16.98 -7.90 -10.75
N ARG A 222 -17.23 -7.54 -9.50
CA ARG A 222 -17.01 -6.17 -9.00
C ARG A 222 -15.52 -5.84 -8.93
N VAL A 223 -14.66 -6.79 -8.54
CA VAL A 223 -13.19 -6.58 -8.54
C VAL A 223 -12.70 -6.22 -9.95
N ARG A 224 -13.17 -6.91 -11.00
CA ARG A 224 -12.77 -6.60 -12.38
C ARG A 224 -13.22 -5.19 -12.82
N LEU A 225 -14.40 -4.74 -12.39
CA LEU A 225 -14.87 -3.38 -12.66
C LEU A 225 -14.01 -2.35 -11.91
N LEU A 226 -13.67 -2.65 -10.65
CA LEU A 226 -12.81 -1.80 -9.85
C LEU A 226 -11.42 -1.67 -10.50
N GLU A 227 -10.78 -2.76 -10.88
CA GLU A 227 -9.48 -2.74 -11.56
C GLU A 227 -9.54 -1.85 -12.81
N ARG A 228 -10.50 -2.09 -13.71
CA ARG A 228 -10.70 -1.25 -14.90
C ARG A 228 -11.01 0.22 -14.57
N SER A 229 -11.67 0.47 -13.44
CA SER A 229 -11.96 1.84 -12.99
C SER A 229 -10.71 2.59 -12.54
N PHE A 230 -9.62 1.90 -12.22
CA PHE A 230 -8.40 2.49 -11.68
C PHE A 230 -7.21 2.40 -12.64
N ASP A 231 -7.40 1.92 -13.87
CA ASP A 231 -6.33 1.78 -14.87
C ASP A 231 -5.65 3.10 -15.26
N ASP A 232 -6.34 4.23 -15.11
CA ASP A 232 -5.82 5.58 -15.38
C ASP A 232 -5.22 6.26 -14.14
N ASN A 233 -4.94 5.51 -13.10
CA ASN A 233 -4.39 5.96 -11.82
C ASN A 233 -5.07 7.24 -11.26
N PRO A 234 -6.35 7.20 -10.91
CA PRO A 234 -7.05 8.37 -10.41
C PRO A 234 -6.59 8.82 -9.02
N LEU A 235 -5.89 7.96 -8.29
CA LEU A 235 -5.32 8.30 -6.98
C LEU A 235 -4.06 9.15 -7.13
N GLY A 236 -3.36 9.04 -8.27
CA GLY A 236 -2.10 9.74 -8.49
C GLY A 236 -0.92 9.09 -7.78
N GLN A 237 0.22 9.77 -7.79
CA GLN A 237 1.47 9.23 -7.23
C GLN A 237 2.23 10.27 -6.40
N PHE A 238 3.24 9.81 -5.69
CA PHE A 238 4.25 10.59 -4.98
C PHE A 238 3.68 11.62 -3.98
N ASP A 239 3.88 12.89 -4.25
CA ASP A 239 3.55 14.03 -3.41
C ASP A 239 2.04 14.28 -3.23
N GLN A 240 1.22 13.61 -4.01
CA GLN A 240 -0.24 13.73 -3.88
C GLN A 240 -0.76 13.16 -2.55
N GLN A 241 -0.05 12.19 -1.97
CA GLN A 241 -0.37 11.61 -0.66
C GLN A 241 -1.83 11.15 -0.54
N THR A 242 -2.28 10.40 -1.53
CA THR A 242 -3.65 9.88 -1.63
C THR A 242 -3.70 8.36 -1.57
N PRO A 243 -3.22 7.74 -0.47
CA PRO A 243 -3.14 6.29 -0.33
C PRO A 243 -4.50 5.62 -0.12
N ILE A 244 -5.54 6.41 0.08
CA ILE A 244 -6.92 5.96 0.24
C ILE A 244 -7.75 6.55 -0.91
N GLY A 245 -8.61 5.73 -1.50
CA GLY A 245 -9.62 6.13 -2.45
C GLY A 245 -11.00 5.65 -2.05
N ILE A 246 -12.04 6.31 -2.55
CA ILE A 246 -13.41 5.83 -2.48
C ILE A 246 -13.85 5.49 -3.90
N TRP A 247 -14.35 4.29 -4.09
CA TRP A 247 -14.99 3.86 -5.32
C TRP A 247 -16.49 3.76 -5.11
N ARG A 248 -17.24 4.57 -5.84
CA ARG A 248 -18.68 4.71 -5.73
C ARG A 248 -19.33 4.51 -7.07
N GLU A 249 -20.34 3.66 -7.13
CA GLU A 249 -21.22 3.60 -8.27
C GLU A 249 -22.31 4.67 -8.15
N VAL A 250 -22.42 5.54 -9.15
CA VAL A 250 -23.49 6.53 -9.24
C VAL A 250 -24.52 6.05 -10.25
N SER A 251 -25.80 6.11 -9.87
CA SER A 251 -26.87 5.82 -10.81
C SER A 251 -26.78 6.81 -11.97
N ALA A 252 -26.81 6.32 -13.20
CA ALA A 252 -27.01 7.21 -14.33
C ALA A 252 -28.28 8.05 -14.06
N ALA A 253 -28.13 9.37 -14.11
CA ALA A 253 -29.31 10.24 -14.10
C ALA A 253 -30.16 9.85 -15.30
N VAL A 254 -31.38 9.36 -15.03
CA VAL A 254 -32.39 8.99 -16.04
C VAL A 254 -32.82 10.23 -16.77
#